data_76c8c843c801ec925fa20ec0de7fca71
#
_entry.id   76c8c843c801ec925fa20ec0de7fca71
#
_cell.length_a   1.000
_cell.length_b   1.000
_cell.length_c   1.000
_cell.angle_alpha   90.00
_cell.angle_beta   90.00
_cell.angle_gamma   90.00
#
_symmetry.space_group_name_H-M   'P 1'
#
loop_
_entity.id
_entity.type
_entity.pdbx_description
1 polymer ?
#
loop_
_entity_poly.entity_id
_entity_poly.type
_entity_poly.pdbx_seq_one_letter_code
_entity_poly.pdbx_strand_id
1 'polypeptide(L)'
;MMEHPENDPRYKGLIVNKGVARPPSVNPYLQKRIKEHERSVAEYAEGILSGNRVVLSQAVTLVESSRPEHQEKAQAIIEQCLPYAGNSVRVGITGVPGAGKSTSIDAFGMHLLQEGHKLAVLAIDPSSERSKGSILGDKTRMEKLSLEQDAFIRPSPSAGSLGGVARKTRETIVLCEAAGFDYVFVETVGVGQSETAVHSMVDFFLLIQLAGTGDELQGIKRGIMEMADGIVINKADGDNIEKAKMAQRHFSNALHLFPLPESGWLPKVLTYSGYYNLGIAEVWEMVHKYIDFVKENGYFERKRQQQAKYWMYETINEQLRNSFYRDPEI
;
A
#
# COMPACT_ATOMS: atom_id res chain seq x y z
N MET A 1 -41.74 -14.77 47.19
CA MET A 1 -40.55 -13.87 47.21
C MET A 1 -39.36 -14.77 47.26
N MET A 2 -38.54 -14.78 46.21
CA MET A 2 -37.25 -15.49 46.24
C MET A 2 -36.32 -14.69 47.15
N GLU A 3 -35.92 -15.27 48.27
CA GLU A 3 -34.91 -14.66 49.12
C GLU A 3 -33.58 -14.59 48.37
N HIS A 4 -33.00 -13.39 48.43
CA HIS A 4 -31.72 -13.12 47.76
C HIS A 4 -30.63 -13.99 48.39
N PRO A 5 -29.73 -14.63 47.60
CA PRO A 5 -28.66 -15.49 48.11
C PRO A 5 -27.78 -14.87 49.20
N GLU A 6 -27.72 -13.55 49.27
CA GLU A 6 -26.99 -12.76 50.28
C GLU A 6 -27.46 -12.97 51.72
N ASN A 7 -28.72 -13.41 51.90
CA ASN A 7 -29.36 -13.59 53.22
C ASN A 7 -29.40 -15.09 53.65
N ASP A 8 -28.86 -16.01 52.88
CA ASP A 8 -28.84 -17.44 53.18
C ASP A 8 -27.60 -17.79 54.01
N PRO A 9 -27.80 -18.28 55.29
CA PRO A 9 -26.67 -18.62 56.17
C PRO A 9 -25.74 -19.69 55.64
N ARG A 10 -26.15 -20.44 54.61
CA ARG A 10 -25.36 -21.48 53.96
C ARG A 10 -24.22 -20.95 53.05
N TYR A 11 -24.26 -19.65 52.70
CA TYR A 11 -23.28 -19.02 51.82
C TYR A 11 -22.38 -18.00 52.56
N LYS A 12 -21.93 -18.31 53.75
CA LYS A 12 -21.08 -17.47 54.61
C LYS A 12 -19.73 -17.05 54.05
N GLY A 13 -19.43 -17.31 52.80
CA GLY A 13 -18.18 -16.94 52.15
C GLY A 13 -18.34 -16.02 50.91
N LEU A 14 -19.58 -15.71 50.52
CA LEU A 14 -19.84 -14.82 49.39
C LEU A 14 -19.93 -13.37 49.86
N ILE A 15 -18.88 -12.59 49.65
CA ILE A 15 -18.93 -11.14 49.78
C ILE A 15 -19.41 -10.59 48.44
N VAL A 16 -20.67 -10.17 48.33
CA VAL A 16 -21.17 -9.46 47.17
C VAL A 16 -20.75 -7.99 47.34
N ASN A 17 -19.70 -7.60 46.65
CA ASN A 17 -19.30 -6.19 46.59
C ASN A 17 -20.38 -5.40 45.84
N LYS A 18 -20.83 -4.27 46.43
CA LYS A 18 -21.65 -3.29 45.70
C LYS A 18 -20.95 -2.93 44.41
N GLY A 19 -21.56 -3.22 43.27
CA GLY A 19 -21.01 -2.91 41.96
C GLY A 19 -20.55 -1.45 41.87
N VAL A 20 -19.46 -1.22 41.19
CA VAL A 20 -18.97 0.12 40.91
C VAL A 20 -20.02 0.84 40.09
N ALA A 21 -20.33 2.10 40.47
CA ALA A 21 -21.23 2.94 39.72
C ALA A 21 -20.84 2.92 38.25
N ARG A 22 -21.81 2.73 37.34
CA ARG A 22 -21.54 2.71 35.89
C ARG A 22 -20.77 3.98 35.54
N PRO A 23 -19.60 3.88 34.93
CA PRO A 23 -18.88 5.06 34.48
C PRO A 23 -19.80 5.87 33.55
N PRO A 24 -19.77 7.19 33.57
CA PRO A 24 -20.56 7.99 32.64
C PRO A 24 -20.26 7.55 31.21
N SER A 25 -21.28 7.43 30.36
CA SER A 25 -21.20 7.03 28.97
C SER A 25 -20.30 7.95 28.12
N VAL A 26 -20.00 9.13 28.64
CA VAL A 26 -19.01 10.07 28.08
C VAL A 26 -17.97 10.32 29.16
N ASN A 27 -16.70 10.17 28.82
CA ASN A 27 -15.59 10.46 29.72
C ASN A 27 -15.69 11.95 30.19
N PRO A 28 -15.95 12.25 31.49
CA PRO A 28 -16.10 13.63 31.97
C PRO A 28 -14.80 14.45 31.85
N TYR A 29 -13.66 13.77 31.64
CA TYR A 29 -12.33 14.38 31.40
C TYR A 29 -12.02 14.56 29.92
N LEU A 30 -12.91 14.21 28.99
CA LEU A 30 -12.81 14.61 27.60
C LEU A 30 -12.90 16.14 27.54
N GLN A 31 -11.74 16.80 27.66
CA GLN A 31 -11.65 18.22 27.35
C GLN A 31 -12.23 18.39 25.95
N LYS A 32 -13.15 19.37 25.79
CA LYS A 32 -13.64 19.77 24.47
C LYS A 32 -12.42 19.87 23.57
N ARG A 33 -12.34 19.01 22.53
CA ARG A 33 -11.30 19.13 21.52
C ARG A 33 -11.21 20.61 21.17
N ILE A 34 -10.06 21.21 21.47
CA ILE A 34 -9.73 22.54 20.95
C ILE A 34 -10.02 22.40 19.46
N LYS A 35 -10.86 23.27 18.89
CA LYS A 35 -11.11 23.29 17.45
C LYS A 35 -9.72 23.36 16.81
N GLU A 36 -9.24 22.24 16.26
CA GLU A 36 -7.99 22.24 15.51
C GLU A 36 -8.14 23.33 14.45
N HIS A 37 -7.15 24.18 14.37
CA HIS A 37 -7.08 25.21 13.31
C HIS A 37 -7.23 24.48 11.97
N GLU A 38 -8.30 24.77 11.28
CA GLU A 38 -8.55 24.19 9.98
C GLU A 38 -7.57 24.80 8.98
N ARG A 39 -6.52 24.04 8.60
CA ARG A 39 -5.50 24.50 7.67
C ARG A 39 -6.11 24.91 6.34
N SER A 40 -5.62 25.99 5.77
CA SER A 40 -5.89 26.41 4.40
C SER A 40 -5.19 25.47 3.39
N VAL A 41 -5.56 25.53 2.13
CA VAL A 41 -4.93 24.77 1.04
C VAL A 41 -3.43 25.12 0.95
N ALA A 42 -3.07 26.40 1.07
CA ALA A 42 -1.67 26.85 1.03
C ALA A 42 -0.86 26.28 2.20
N GLU A 43 -1.38 26.28 3.43
CA GLU A 43 -0.71 25.70 4.60
C GLU A 43 -0.50 24.17 4.45
N TYR A 44 -1.45 23.48 3.79
CA TYR A 44 -1.25 22.06 3.45
C TYR A 44 -0.12 21.88 2.44
N ALA A 45 -0.14 22.63 1.35
CA ALA A 45 0.88 22.51 0.30
C ALA A 45 2.29 22.85 0.84
N GLU A 46 2.44 23.95 1.59
CA GLU A 46 3.70 24.32 2.22
C GLU A 46 4.20 23.25 3.19
N GLY A 47 3.30 22.72 4.03
CA GLY A 47 3.64 21.64 4.96
C GLY A 47 4.06 20.35 4.25
N ILE A 48 3.42 19.98 3.12
CA ILE A 48 3.80 18.82 2.32
C ILE A 48 5.16 19.05 1.68
N LEU A 49 5.38 20.20 1.02
CA LEU A 49 6.63 20.52 0.35
C LEU A 49 7.82 20.62 1.32
N SER A 50 7.56 20.98 2.58
CA SER A 50 8.59 20.94 3.64
C SER A 50 8.84 19.54 4.22
N GLY A 51 8.16 18.50 3.73
CA GLY A 51 8.30 17.12 4.21
C GLY A 51 7.63 16.84 5.56
N ASN A 52 6.66 17.67 5.99
CA ASN A 52 5.95 17.47 7.25
C ASN A 52 4.99 16.29 7.17
N ARG A 53 5.37 15.15 7.77
CA ARG A 53 4.60 13.88 7.77
C ARG A 53 3.22 13.99 8.38
N VAL A 54 3.02 14.87 9.36
CA VAL A 54 1.71 15.06 10.01
C VAL A 54 0.76 15.75 9.03
N VAL A 55 1.24 16.79 8.35
CA VAL A 55 0.47 17.51 7.34
C VAL A 55 0.17 16.60 6.15
N LEU A 56 1.17 15.84 5.66
CA LEU A 56 0.98 14.82 4.63
C LEU A 56 -0.10 13.80 5.01
N SER A 57 -0.03 13.24 6.23
CA SER A 57 -1.03 12.27 6.71
C SER A 57 -2.44 12.84 6.77
N GLN A 58 -2.57 14.12 7.15
CA GLN A 58 -3.86 14.81 7.16
C GLN A 58 -4.38 15.07 5.75
N ALA A 59 -3.53 15.49 4.82
CA ALA A 59 -3.88 15.67 3.42
C ALA A 59 -4.34 14.35 2.77
N VAL A 60 -3.62 13.25 3.02
CA VAL A 60 -4.02 11.91 2.56
C VAL A 60 -5.40 11.52 3.13
N THR A 61 -5.70 11.89 4.37
CA THR A 61 -7.03 11.65 4.96
C THR A 61 -8.14 12.44 4.23
N LEU A 62 -7.84 13.64 3.72
CA LEU A 62 -8.78 14.39 2.88
C LEU A 62 -9.00 13.71 1.53
N VAL A 63 -7.92 13.23 0.88
CA VAL A 63 -7.99 12.46 -0.37
C VAL A 63 -8.85 11.20 -0.22
N GLU A 64 -8.71 10.49 0.89
CA GLU A 64 -9.45 9.26 1.17
C GLU A 64 -10.93 9.51 1.53
N SER A 65 -11.28 10.71 1.94
CA SER A 65 -12.64 11.07 2.37
C SER A 65 -13.63 11.04 1.20
N SER A 66 -14.87 10.65 1.51
CA SER A 66 -16.00 10.70 0.57
C SER A 66 -16.83 11.99 0.68
N ARG A 67 -16.48 12.90 1.61
CA ARG A 67 -17.21 14.16 1.78
C ARG A 67 -16.86 15.13 0.65
N PRO A 68 -17.85 15.77 -0.01
CA PRO A 68 -17.58 16.70 -1.11
C PRO A 68 -16.60 17.82 -0.75
N GLU A 69 -16.81 18.47 0.40
CA GLU A 69 -15.93 19.54 0.91
C GLU A 69 -14.48 19.12 1.07
N HIS A 70 -14.25 17.86 1.52
CA HIS A 70 -12.90 17.31 1.64
C HIS A 70 -12.29 16.99 0.27
N GLN A 71 -13.11 16.54 -0.69
CA GLN A 71 -12.64 16.24 -2.04
C GLN A 71 -12.23 17.51 -2.79
N GLU A 72 -13.02 18.59 -2.70
CA GLU A 72 -12.67 19.89 -3.28
C GLU A 72 -11.34 20.42 -2.69
N LYS A 73 -11.20 20.36 -1.36
CA LYS A 73 -9.99 20.78 -0.67
C LYS A 73 -8.78 19.91 -1.06
N ALA A 74 -8.96 18.58 -1.11
CA ALA A 74 -7.91 17.65 -1.53
C ALA A 74 -7.46 17.92 -2.97
N GLN A 75 -8.40 18.16 -3.89
CA GLN A 75 -8.08 18.49 -5.27
C GLN A 75 -7.24 19.77 -5.37
N ALA A 76 -7.62 20.83 -4.66
CA ALA A 76 -6.86 22.07 -4.64
C ALA A 76 -5.43 21.89 -4.04
N ILE A 77 -5.27 21.02 -3.03
CA ILE A 77 -3.95 20.68 -2.48
C ILE A 77 -3.11 19.92 -3.52
N ILE A 78 -3.71 18.92 -4.20
CA ILE A 78 -3.03 18.13 -5.23
C ILE A 78 -2.57 19.04 -6.37
N GLU A 79 -3.38 19.97 -6.85
CA GLU A 79 -3.04 20.92 -7.90
C GLU A 79 -1.81 21.76 -7.53
N GLN A 80 -1.69 22.20 -6.27
CA GLN A 80 -0.51 22.94 -5.81
C GLN A 80 0.74 22.05 -5.66
N CYS A 81 0.56 20.76 -5.34
CA CYS A 81 1.66 19.80 -5.19
C CYS A 81 2.14 19.20 -6.52
N LEU A 82 1.29 19.17 -7.53
CA LEU A 82 1.54 18.48 -8.81
C LEU A 82 2.84 18.91 -9.52
N PRO A 83 3.23 20.20 -9.55
CA PRO A 83 4.50 20.63 -10.17
C PRO A 83 5.76 20.05 -9.51
N TYR A 84 5.65 19.55 -8.28
CA TYR A 84 6.76 19.01 -7.49
C TYR A 84 6.76 17.47 -7.44
N ALA A 85 5.78 16.84 -8.10
CA ALA A 85 5.65 15.39 -8.16
C ALA A 85 6.39 14.81 -9.38
N GLY A 86 6.48 13.49 -9.46
CA GLY A 86 7.01 12.78 -10.64
C GLY A 86 8.47 12.34 -10.53
N ASN A 87 9.17 12.68 -9.45
CA ASN A 87 10.60 12.40 -9.29
C ASN A 87 10.93 11.08 -8.56
N SER A 88 9.92 10.35 -8.05
CA SER A 88 10.15 9.08 -7.36
C SER A 88 10.25 7.89 -8.32
N VAL A 89 10.78 6.78 -7.83
CA VAL A 89 10.62 5.45 -8.41
C VAL A 89 9.43 4.75 -7.75
N ARG A 90 8.43 4.37 -8.53
CA ARG A 90 7.21 3.72 -8.05
C ARG A 90 7.31 2.22 -8.28
N VAL A 91 7.26 1.44 -7.20
CA VAL A 91 7.39 -0.03 -7.24
C VAL A 91 6.10 -0.68 -6.78
N GLY A 92 5.43 -1.38 -7.68
CA GLY A 92 4.28 -2.22 -7.34
C GLY A 92 4.76 -3.57 -6.77
N ILE A 93 4.22 -3.98 -5.64
CA ILE A 93 4.58 -5.24 -4.98
C ILE A 93 3.34 -6.11 -4.88
N THR A 94 3.39 -7.26 -5.55
CA THR A 94 2.32 -8.25 -5.54
C THR A 94 2.86 -9.65 -5.22
N GLY A 95 1.98 -10.58 -5.00
CA GLY A 95 2.35 -11.99 -4.74
C GLY A 95 1.24 -12.72 -4.00
N VAL A 96 1.35 -14.04 -3.97
CA VAL A 96 0.35 -14.90 -3.32
C VAL A 96 0.21 -14.59 -1.81
N PRO A 97 -0.96 -14.88 -1.20
CA PRO A 97 -1.10 -14.80 0.24
C PRO A 97 -0.03 -15.66 0.94
N GLY A 98 0.58 -15.13 2.01
CA GLY A 98 1.65 -15.84 2.71
C GLY A 98 3.04 -15.78 2.05
N ALA A 99 3.20 -15.12 0.90
CA ALA A 99 4.49 -14.93 0.25
C ALA A 99 5.49 -14.10 1.08
N GLY A 100 5.00 -13.42 2.13
CA GLY A 100 5.84 -12.58 2.99
C GLY A 100 6.02 -11.16 2.45
N LYS A 101 5.03 -10.63 1.71
CA LYS A 101 5.08 -9.27 1.14
C LYS A 101 5.46 -8.21 2.16
N SER A 102 4.75 -8.13 3.27
CA SER A 102 5.02 -7.09 4.29
C SER A 102 6.41 -7.24 4.93
N THR A 103 6.87 -8.49 5.18
CA THR A 103 8.27 -8.74 5.63
C THR A 103 9.29 -8.31 4.59
N SER A 104 8.98 -8.53 3.32
CA SER A 104 9.84 -8.10 2.21
C SER A 104 9.88 -6.59 2.06
N ILE A 105 8.73 -5.92 2.21
CA ILE A 105 8.65 -4.46 2.20
C ILE A 105 9.46 -3.86 3.35
N ASP A 106 9.39 -4.47 4.56
CA ASP A 106 10.20 -4.07 5.71
C ASP A 106 11.72 -4.20 5.39
N ALA A 107 12.15 -5.35 4.86
CA ALA A 107 13.53 -5.59 4.49
C ALA A 107 14.02 -4.68 3.34
N PHE A 108 13.24 -4.55 2.27
CA PHE A 108 13.53 -3.68 1.14
C PHE A 108 13.57 -2.21 1.55
N GLY A 109 12.61 -1.79 2.38
CA GLY A 109 12.54 -0.42 2.85
C GLY A 109 13.73 -0.07 3.74
N MET A 110 14.09 -0.92 4.68
CA MET A 110 15.27 -0.70 5.53
C MET A 110 16.56 -0.61 4.72
N HIS A 111 16.70 -1.39 3.65
CA HIS A 111 17.85 -1.29 2.74
C HIS A 111 17.92 0.08 2.06
N LEU A 112 16.80 0.58 1.51
CA LEU A 112 16.75 1.91 0.88
C LEU A 112 17.05 3.05 1.87
N LEU A 113 16.51 2.96 3.09
CA LEU A 113 16.79 3.96 4.12
C LEU A 113 18.28 3.97 4.52
N GLN A 114 18.96 2.81 4.54
CA GLN A 114 20.39 2.72 4.78
C GLN A 114 21.22 3.37 3.66
N GLU A 115 20.70 3.40 2.44
CA GLU A 115 21.29 4.11 1.30
C GLU A 115 20.96 5.62 1.30
N GLY A 116 20.21 6.10 2.29
CA GLY A 116 19.85 7.50 2.47
C GLY A 116 18.62 7.96 1.72
N HIS A 117 17.80 7.03 1.22
CA HIS A 117 16.56 7.33 0.53
C HIS A 117 15.36 7.45 1.47
N LYS A 118 14.31 8.13 1.01
CA LYS A 118 13.01 8.23 1.69
C LYS A 118 11.97 7.36 1.00
N LEU A 119 11.21 6.60 1.80
CA LEU A 119 10.26 5.63 1.30
C LEU A 119 8.84 5.90 1.76
N ALA A 120 7.87 5.96 0.84
CA ALA A 120 6.46 5.84 1.13
C ALA A 120 5.94 4.44 0.79
N VAL A 121 5.13 3.84 1.67
CA VAL A 121 4.48 2.54 1.46
C VAL A 121 2.97 2.74 1.51
N LEU A 122 2.30 2.42 0.41
CA LEU A 122 0.86 2.52 0.23
C LEU A 122 0.29 1.10 0.02
N ALA A 123 -0.59 0.65 0.89
CA ALA A 123 -1.24 -0.65 0.73
C ALA A 123 -2.62 -0.47 0.09
N ILE A 124 -2.94 -1.28 -0.92
CA ILE A 124 -4.28 -1.35 -1.53
C ILE A 124 -4.97 -2.62 -1.06
N ASP A 125 -5.94 -2.49 -0.15
CA ASP A 125 -6.76 -3.60 0.34
C ASP A 125 -8.24 -3.38 -0.04
N PRO A 126 -8.75 -3.99 -1.10
CA PRO A 126 -10.17 -3.92 -1.45
C PRO A 126 -11.09 -4.67 -0.48
N SER A 127 -10.56 -5.45 0.46
CA SER A 127 -11.35 -6.28 1.38
C SER A 127 -11.63 -5.65 2.74
N SER A 128 -11.06 -4.49 3.06
CA SER A 128 -11.10 -3.86 4.39
C SER A 128 -12.45 -3.20 4.75
N GLU A 129 -13.47 -3.24 3.87
CA GLU A 129 -14.83 -2.78 4.22
C GLU A 129 -15.41 -3.49 5.45
N ARG A 130 -14.98 -4.72 5.72
CA ARG A 130 -15.49 -5.54 6.83
C ARG A 130 -14.68 -5.44 8.13
N SER A 131 -13.46 -4.97 8.09
CA SER A 131 -12.59 -4.89 9.27
C SER A 131 -12.04 -3.48 9.46
N LYS A 132 -12.71 -2.68 10.29
CA LYS A 132 -12.18 -1.39 10.78
C LYS A 132 -10.83 -1.52 11.53
N GLY A 133 -10.20 -2.70 11.51
CA GLY A 133 -8.98 -3.07 12.22
C GLY A 133 -7.72 -3.24 11.35
N SER A 134 -7.79 -3.09 10.00
CA SER A 134 -6.62 -3.34 9.13
C SER A 134 -5.49 -2.31 9.30
N ILE A 135 -5.80 -1.08 9.70
CA ILE A 135 -4.83 0.02 9.88
C ILE A 135 -3.75 -0.33 10.92
N LEU A 136 -4.10 -1.06 11.97
CA LEU A 136 -3.13 -1.52 12.98
C LEU A 136 -2.36 -2.77 12.49
N GLY A 137 -3.00 -3.66 11.74
CA GLY A 137 -2.41 -4.92 11.28
C GLY A 137 -1.24 -4.75 10.32
N ASP A 138 -1.28 -3.78 9.41
CA ASP A 138 -0.21 -3.59 8.43
C ASP A 138 1.02 -2.88 9.03
N LYS A 139 0.80 -1.92 9.94
CA LYS A 139 1.91 -1.30 10.69
C LYS A 139 2.64 -2.29 11.60
N THR A 140 1.92 -3.23 12.21
CA THR A 140 2.53 -4.26 13.08
C THR A 140 3.30 -5.31 12.29
N ARG A 141 3.11 -5.42 10.98
CA ARG A 141 3.86 -6.35 10.09
C ARG A 141 5.16 -5.77 9.55
N MET A 142 5.31 -4.44 9.57
CA MET A 142 6.49 -3.70 9.13
C MET A 142 7.13 -3.02 10.35
N GLU A 143 7.58 -3.85 11.31
CA GLU A 143 7.97 -3.38 12.64
C GLU A 143 9.14 -2.39 12.60
N LYS A 144 10.18 -2.67 11.82
CA LYS A 144 11.36 -1.81 11.73
C LYS A 144 11.06 -0.53 10.97
N LEU A 145 10.49 -0.67 9.78
CA LEU A 145 10.21 0.45 8.90
C LEU A 145 9.21 1.45 9.51
N SER A 146 8.26 0.97 10.34
CA SER A 146 7.26 1.82 11.00
C SER A 146 7.84 2.79 12.03
N LEU A 147 9.05 2.53 12.52
CA LEU A 147 9.76 3.35 13.52
C LEU A 147 10.63 4.43 12.85
N GLU A 148 10.94 4.29 11.57
CA GLU A 148 11.85 5.16 10.86
C GLU A 148 11.21 6.51 10.48
N GLN A 149 12.01 7.58 10.58
CA GLN A 149 11.55 8.93 10.26
C GLN A 149 11.44 9.17 8.75
N ASP A 150 12.28 8.55 7.96
CA ASP A 150 12.32 8.65 6.51
C ASP A 150 11.39 7.63 5.80
N ALA A 151 10.54 6.93 6.58
CA ALA A 151 9.49 6.05 6.07
C ALA A 151 8.10 6.60 6.37
N PHE A 152 7.21 6.57 5.38
CA PHE A 152 5.78 6.92 5.52
C PHE A 152 4.93 5.70 5.13
N ILE A 153 4.24 5.10 6.09
CA ILE A 153 3.39 3.92 5.84
C ILE A 153 1.93 4.34 5.96
N ARG A 154 1.18 4.18 4.87
CA ARG A 154 -0.25 4.46 4.81
C ARG A 154 -1.02 3.25 4.28
N PRO A 155 -1.68 2.50 5.15
CA PRO A 155 -2.70 1.55 4.72
C PRO A 155 -3.85 2.32 4.08
N SER A 156 -4.26 1.97 2.87
CA SER A 156 -5.42 2.61 2.24
C SER A 156 -6.70 2.07 2.85
N PRO A 157 -7.65 2.91 3.25
CA PRO A 157 -8.99 2.45 3.56
C PRO A 157 -9.66 2.02 2.27
N SER A 158 -10.06 0.80 2.20
CA SER A 158 -10.72 0.17 1.05
C SER A 158 -12.23 0.38 1.06
N ALA A 159 -12.68 1.61 1.27
CA ALA A 159 -14.08 1.93 1.07
C ALA A 159 -14.31 2.39 -0.37
N GLY A 160 -14.91 1.52 -1.21
CA GLY A 160 -15.33 1.91 -2.55
C GLY A 160 -15.00 0.92 -3.66
N SER A 161 -15.36 1.27 -4.90
CA SER A 161 -15.00 0.51 -6.09
C SER A 161 -13.49 0.48 -6.28
N LEU A 162 -12.96 -0.56 -6.93
CA LEU A 162 -11.55 -0.70 -7.25
C LEU A 162 -10.98 0.55 -7.95
N GLY A 163 -11.76 1.17 -8.86
CA GLY A 163 -11.40 2.42 -9.53
C GLY A 163 -11.24 3.59 -8.56
N GLY A 164 -12.15 3.74 -7.60
CA GLY A 164 -12.09 4.80 -6.60
C GLY A 164 -10.88 4.66 -5.66
N VAL A 165 -10.53 3.42 -5.24
CA VAL A 165 -9.34 3.14 -4.45
C VAL A 165 -8.08 3.45 -5.24
N ALA A 166 -8.01 3.04 -6.50
CA ALA A 166 -6.88 3.28 -7.38
C ALA A 166 -6.64 4.79 -7.62
N ARG A 167 -7.73 5.58 -7.81
CA ARG A 167 -7.64 7.04 -7.90
C ARG A 167 -7.01 7.66 -6.66
N LYS A 168 -7.55 7.33 -5.48
CA LYS A 168 -7.06 7.85 -4.18
C LYS A 168 -5.59 7.49 -3.94
N THR A 169 -5.18 6.26 -4.31
CA THR A 169 -3.79 5.83 -4.20
C THR A 169 -2.88 6.66 -5.10
N ARG A 170 -3.27 6.91 -6.35
CA ARG A 170 -2.50 7.74 -7.28
C ARG A 170 -2.39 9.20 -6.79
N GLU A 171 -3.48 9.77 -6.30
CA GLU A 171 -3.48 11.10 -5.69
C GLU A 171 -2.54 11.15 -4.47
N THR A 172 -2.51 10.08 -3.66
CA THR A 172 -1.58 9.94 -2.54
C THR A 172 -0.13 9.83 -3.00
N ILE A 173 0.15 9.13 -4.11
CA ILE A 173 1.50 9.07 -4.71
C ILE A 173 2.00 10.50 -5.02
N VAL A 174 1.16 11.33 -5.66
CA VAL A 174 1.51 12.73 -5.97
C VAL A 174 1.91 13.51 -4.72
N LEU A 175 1.15 13.37 -3.63
CA LEU A 175 1.46 14.03 -2.36
C LEU A 175 2.75 13.51 -1.72
N CYS A 176 3.02 12.21 -1.79
CA CYS A 176 4.27 11.63 -1.28
C CYS A 176 5.48 12.11 -2.09
N GLU A 177 5.37 12.16 -3.41
CA GLU A 177 6.42 12.68 -4.28
C GLU A 177 6.71 14.15 -4.00
N ALA A 178 5.67 14.98 -3.86
CA ALA A 178 5.81 16.38 -3.50
C ALA A 178 6.41 16.58 -2.10
N ALA A 179 6.21 15.63 -1.18
CA ALA A 179 6.84 15.62 0.14
C ALA A 179 8.31 15.15 0.13
N GLY A 180 8.86 14.81 -1.05
CA GLY A 180 10.26 14.45 -1.24
C GLY A 180 10.58 12.98 -0.94
N PHE A 181 9.62 12.06 -1.13
CA PHE A 181 9.89 10.62 -1.09
C PHE A 181 10.49 10.15 -2.41
N ASP A 182 11.65 9.50 -2.35
CA ASP A 182 12.40 9.00 -3.51
C ASP A 182 11.81 7.72 -4.08
N TYR A 183 11.24 6.89 -3.21
CA TYR A 183 10.59 5.64 -3.56
C TYR A 183 9.16 5.60 -3.03
N VAL A 184 8.27 5.05 -3.84
CA VAL A 184 6.88 4.79 -3.45
C VAL A 184 6.54 3.32 -3.73
N PHE A 185 6.34 2.54 -2.67
CA PHE A 185 5.85 1.17 -2.78
C PHE A 185 4.34 1.15 -2.78
N VAL A 186 3.77 0.38 -3.70
CA VAL A 186 2.34 0.13 -3.74
C VAL A 186 2.10 -1.36 -3.60
N GLU A 187 1.67 -1.79 -2.40
CA GLU A 187 1.40 -3.20 -2.07
C GLU A 187 -0.02 -3.59 -2.45
N THR A 188 -0.18 -4.75 -3.11
CA THR A 188 -1.49 -5.39 -3.30
C THR A 188 -1.75 -6.47 -2.25
N VAL A 189 -3.01 -6.70 -1.89
CA VAL A 189 -3.39 -7.75 -0.92
C VAL A 189 -3.41 -9.16 -1.54
N GLY A 190 -3.20 -9.28 -2.85
CA GLY A 190 -3.03 -10.57 -3.53
C GLY A 190 -4.34 -11.33 -3.81
N VAL A 191 -5.48 -10.64 -3.84
CA VAL A 191 -6.80 -11.25 -4.08
C VAL A 191 -7.54 -10.59 -5.25
N GLY A 192 -7.04 -10.73 -6.47
CA GLY A 192 -7.90 -10.60 -7.63
C GLY A 192 -7.60 -9.47 -8.61
N GLN A 193 -8.22 -8.31 -8.60
CA GLN A 193 -8.14 -7.32 -9.69
C GLN A 193 -7.27 -6.09 -9.35
N SER A 194 -6.77 -6.00 -8.12
CA SER A 194 -5.93 -4.88 -7.67
C SER A 194 -4.57 -4.83 -8.37
N GLU A 195 -4.10 -5.96 -8.90
CA GLU A 195 -2.80 -6.08 -9.56
C GLU A 195 -2.73 -5.23 -10.83
N THR A 196 -3.77 -5.26 -11.67
CA THR A 196 -3.84 -4.43 -12.88
C THR A 196 -3.91 -2.95 -12.57
N ALA A 197 -4.66 -2.57 -11.53
CA ALA A 197 -4.74 -1.20 -11.08
C ALA A 197 -3.38 -0.69 -10.56
N VAL A 198 -2.66 -1.51 -9.78
CA VAL A 198 -1.31 -1.15 -9.31
C VAL A 198 -0.33 -1.07 -10.47
N HIS A 199 -0.32 -2.05 -11.38
CA HIS A 199 0.55 -2.02 -12.56
C HIS A 199 0.38 -0.73 -13.38
N SER A 200 -0.85 -0.19 -13.48
CA SER A 200 -1.13 1.03 -14.23
C SER A 200 -0.65 2.33 -13.57
N MET A 201 -0.06 2.28 -12.37
CA MET A 201 0.41 3.47 -11.65
C MET A 201 1.87 3.39 -11.17
N VAL A 202 2.57 2.27 -11.46
CA VAL A 202 3.95 2.05 -11.02
C VAL A 202 4.92 1.93 -12.20
N ASP A 203 6.20 2.18 -11.92
CA ASP A 203 7.27 2.09 -12.92
C ASP A 203 7.79 0.67 -13.04
N PHE A 204 7.99 0.00 -11.90
CA PHE A 204 8.44 -1.38 -11.80
C PHE A 204 7.40 -2.24 -11.08
N PHE A 205 7.08 -3.43 -11.60
CA PHE A 205 6.12 -4.34 -10.99
C PHE A 205 6.80 -5.63 -10.54
N LEU A 206 6.95 -5.79 -9.21
CA LEU A 206 7.62 -6.90 -8.56
C LEU A 206 6.62 -7.98 -8.14
N LEU A 207 6.81 -9.19 -8.64
CA LEU A 207 6.03 -10.36 -8.24
C LEU A 207 6.81 -11.21 -7.23
N ILE A 208 6.29 -11.32 -6.00
CA ILE A 208 6.86 -12.15 -4.94
C ILE A 208 6.18 -13.53 -4.93
N GLN A 209 6.98 -14.58 -4.99
CA GLN A 209 6.55 -15.97 -5.03
C GLN A 209 7.20 -16.80 -3.92
N LEU A 210 6.70 -18.01 -3.75
CA LEU A 210 7.24 -19.01 -2.81
C LEU A 210 7.65 -20.26 -3.57
N ALA A 211 8.60 -21.00 -3.02
CA ALA A 211 8.93 -22.35 -3.48
C ALA A 211 7.98 -23.39 -2.83
N GLY A 212 7.70 -24.48 -3.52
CA GLY A 212 7.08 -25.68 -2.94
C GLY A 212 5.58 -25.65 -2.80
N THR A 213 4.85 -24.79 -3.50
CA THR A 213 3.39 -24.74 -3.50
C THR A 213 2.71 -25.81 -4.41
N GLY A 214 3.46 -26.80 -4.87
CA GLY A 214 3.00 -28.01 -5.56
C GLY A 214 2.47 -27.84 -6.99
N ASP A 215 1.89 -26.69 -7.30
CA ASP A 215 1.36 -26.32 -8.61
C ASP A 215 1.69 -24.84 -8.87
N GLU A 216 3.00 -24.55 -8.78
CA GLU A 216 3.57 -23.19 -8.75
C GLU A 216 3.13 -22.32 -9.91
N LEU A 217 2.87 -22.93 -11.07
CA LEU A 217 2.42 -22.23 -12.27
C LEU A 217 0.89 -22.19 -12.43
N GLN A 218 0.13 -23.14 -11.84
CA GLN A 218 -1.32 -23.20 -11.99
C GLN A 218 -2.05 -22.25 -11.04
N GLY A 219 -1.48 -21.98 -9.85
CA GLY A 219 -2.05 -21.03 -8.88
C GLY A 219 -1.84 -19.57 -9.26
N ILE A 220 -0.96 -19.27 -10.21
CA ILE A 220 -0.66 -17.91 -10.64
C ILE A 220 -1.45 -17.60 -11.90
N LYS A 221 -2.25 -16.56 -11.84
CA LYS A 221 -2.90 -16.04 -13.05
C LYS A 221 -1.81 -15.65 -14.06
N ARG A 222 -1.79 -16.30 -15.22
CA ARG A 222 -0.83 -16.03 -16.31
C ARG A 222 -0.62 -14.54 -16.57
N GLY A 223 -1.69 -13.75 -16.51
CA GLY A 223 -1.65 -12.31 -16.71
C GLY A 223 -0.80 -11.55 -15.69
N ILE A 224 -0.64 -12.04 -14.43
CA ILE A 224 0.19 -11.38 -13.43
C ILE A 224 1.68 -11.61 -13.76
N MET A 225 2.04 -12.80 -14.22
CA MET A 225 3.42 -13.09 -14.66
C MET A 225 3.81 -12.24 -15.87
N GLU A 226 2.87 -12.05 -16.80
CA GLU A 226 3.06 -11.25 -18.02
C GLU A 226 3.27 -9.76 -17.72
N MET A 227 2.68 -9.26 -16.63
CA MET A 227 2.84 -7.88 -16.16
C MET A 227 4.11 -7.65 -15.33
N ALA A 228 4.77 -8.71 -14.83
CA ALA A 228 5.90 -8.57 -13.92
C ALA A 228 7.17 -8.10 -14.63
N ASP A 229 7.78 -7.02 -14.15
CA ASP A 229 9.10 -6.55 -14.58
C ASP A 229 10.24 -7.32 -13.89
N GLY A 230 9.93 -7.97 -12.75
CA GLY A 230 10.82 -8.87 -12.02
C GLY A 230 10.04 -9.86 -11.16
N ILE A 231 10.57 -11.06 -11.00
CA ILE A 231 10.00 -12.11 -10.13
C ILE A 231 11.03 -12.48 -9.07
N VAL A 232 10.59 -12.59 -7.83
CA VAL A 232 11.48 -12.98 -6.74
C VAL A 232 10.87 -14.10 -5.91
N ILE A 233 11.67 -15.14 -5.64
CA ILE A 233 11.28 -16.29 -4.83
C ILE A 233 11.74 -16.05 -3.40
N ASN A 234 10.78 -15.81 -2.51
CA ASN A 234 11.04 -15.54 -1.08
C ASN A 234 11.22 -16.83 -0.28
N LYS A 235 11.72 -16.67 0.94
CA LYS A 235 12.05 -17.74 1.89
C LYS A 235 13.09 -18.71 1.34
N ALA A 236 14.06 -18.18 0.59
CA ALA A 236 15.20 -18.95 0.06
C ALA A 236 16.28 -19.08 1.13
N ASP A 237 15.94 -19.72 2.25
CA ASP A 237 16.81 -19.93 3.42
C ASP A 237 16.65 -21.35 3.98
N GLY A 238 17.60 -21.75 4.83
CA GLY A 238 17.62 -23.06 5.48
C GLY A 238 17.40 -24.21 4.50
N ASP A 239 16.50 -25.13 4.83
CA ASP A 239 16.20 -26.32 4.02
C ASP A 239 15.40 -25.99 2.74
N ASN A 240 14.97 -24.74 2.58
CA ASN A 240 14.18 -24.32 1.42
C ASN A 240 15.01 -23.80 0.23
N ILE A 241 16.31 -23.64 0.39
CA ILE A 241 17.21 -23.08 -0.65
C ILE A 241 17.11 -23.83 -1.98
N GLU A 242 17.20 -25.16 -1.95
CA GLU A 242 17.16 -25.94 -3.20
C GLU A 242 15.79 -25.91 -3.87
N LYS A 243 14.71 -25.88 -3.09
CA LYS A 243 13.35 -25.70 -3.62
C LYS A 243 13.19 -24.31 -4.25
N ALA A 244 13.73 -23.28 -3.62
CA ALA A 244 13.69 -21.90 -4.16
C ALA A 244 14.46 -21.80 -5.50
N LYS A 245 15.64 -22.43 -5.61
CA LYS A 245 16.40 -22.51 -6.86
C LYS A 245 15.64 -23.27 -7.96
N MET A 246 14.93 -24.34 -7.59
CA MET A 246 14.11 -25.09 -8.54
C MET A 246 12.94 -24.23 -9.04
N ALA A 247 12.23 -23.56 -8.14
CA ALA A 247 11.18 -22.60 -8.49
C ALA A 247 11.73 -21.47 -9.39
N GLN A 248 12.89 -20.90 -9.07
CA GLN A 248 13.56 -19.91 -9.91
C GLN A 248 13.73 -20.39 -11.36
N ARG A 249 14.22 -21.62 -11.56
CA ARG A 249 14.38 -22.20 -12.90
C ARG A 249 13.03 -22.38 -13.62
N HIS A 250 12.00 -22.85 -12.91
CA HIS A 250 10.66 -23.02 -13.46
C HIS A 250 10.07 -21.68 -13.94
N PHE A 251 10.14 -20.64 -13.11
CA PHE A 251 9.67 -19.32 -13.49
C PHE A 251 10.49 -18.71 -14.62
N SER A 252 11.82 -18.86 -14.61
CA SER A 252 12.67 -18.40 -15.70
C SER A 252 12.30 -19.07 -17.04
N ASN A 253 12.09 -20.40 -17.04
CA ASN A 253 11.67 -21.12 -18.23
C ASN A 253 10.28 -20.67 -18.71
N ALA A 254 9.35 -20.42 -17.77
CA ALA A 254 8.01 -19.94 -18.12
C ALA A 254 8.04 -18.56 -18.76
N LEU A 255 8.91 -17.65 -18.30
CA LEU A 255 9.07 -16.31 -18.87
C LEU A 255 9.51 -16.34 -20.35
N HIS A 256 10.28 -17.33 -20.75
CA HIS A 256 10.67 -17.49 -22.17
C HIS A 256 9.51 -17.84 -23.12
N LEU A 257 8.36 -18.23 -22.57
CA LEU A 257 7.15 -18.52 -23.36
C LEU A 257 6.30 -17.27 -23.63
N PHE A 258 6.60 -16.15 -22.98
CA PHE A 258 5.91 -14.89 -23.21
C PHE A 258 6.57 -14.08 -24.33
N PRO A 259 5.78 -13.24 -25.02
CA PRO A 259 6.36 -12.29 -25.97
C PRO A 259 7.27 -11.29 -25.26
N LEU A 260 8.19 -10.70 -26.02
CA LEU A 260 9.04 -9.62 -25.50
C LEU A 260 8.18 -8.46 -25.03
N PRO A 261 8.35 -7.97 -23.79
CA PRO A 261 7.61 -6.82 -23.28
C PRO A 261 7.90 -5.55 -24.10
N GLU A 262 6.94 -4.61 -24.13
CA GLU A 262 7.07 -3.32 -24.84
C GLU A 262 8.26 -2.48 -24.33
N SER A 263 8.67 -2.68 -23.08
CA SER A 263 9.86 -2.06 -22.49
C SER A 263 11.16 -2.54 -23.14
N GLY A 264 11.17 -3.70 -23.80
CA GLY A 264 12.38 -4.41 -24.26
C GLY A 264 13.16 -5.09 -23.12
N TRP A 265 12.70 -4.99 -21.88
CA TRP A 265 13.33 -5.63 -20.72
C TRP A 265 12.86 -7.07 -20.57
N LEU A 266 13.80 -8.01 -20.44
CA LEU A 266 13.49 -9.40 -20.10
C LEU A 266 13.43 -9.52 -18.56
N PRO A 267 12.26 -9.85 -17.98
CA PRO A 267 12.12 -9.99 -16.53
C PRO A 267 13.09 -11.04 -15.98
N LYS A 268 13.73 -10.73 -14.85
CA LYS A 268 14.65 -11.64 -14.17
C LYS A 268 13.94 -12.33 -13.02
N VAL A 269 14.38 -13.56 -12.71
CA VAL A 269 13.93 -14.31 -11.54
C VAL A 269 15.07 -14.47 -10.56
N LEU A 270 14.90 -13.94 -9.34
CA LEU A 270 15.91 -14.02 -8.28
C LEU A 270 15.35 -14.80 -7.08
N THR A 271 16.23 -15.31 -6.23
CA THR A 271 15.89 -15.90 -4.93
C THR A 271 16.37 -14.99 -3.82
N TYR A 272 15.61 -14.86 -2.73
CA TYR A 272 15.97 -14.03 -1.58
C TYR A 272 15.29 -14.52 -0.31
N SER A 273 15.72 -14.02 0.84
CA SER A 273 15.03 -14.19 2.11
C SER A 273 14.80 -12.84 2.77
N GLY A 274 13.55 -12.38 2.81
CA GLY A 274 13.19 -11.13 3.50
C GLY A 274 13.37 -11.22 5.01
N TYR A 275 13.25 -12.42 5.60
CA TYR A 275 13.42 -12.62 7.04
C TYR A 275 14.88 -12.52 7.48
N TYR A 276 15.81 -13.11 6.73
CA TYR A 276 17.25 -13.11 7.03
C TYR A 276 18.02 -12.01 6.29
N ASN A 277 17.36 -11.13 5.53
CA ASN A 277 17.96 -10.08 4.71
C ASN A 277 19.02 -10.60 3.71
N LEU A 278 18.78 -11.79 3.13
CA LEU A 278 19.64 -12.38 2.12
C LEU A 278 19.12 -12.05 0.71
N GLY A 279 20.01 -11.64 -0.19
CA GLY A 279 19.65 -11.35 -1.58
C GLY A 279 18.86 -10.05 -1.78
N ILE A 280 18.78 -9.18 -0.76
CA ILE A 280 18.03 -7.90 -0.83
C ILE A 280 18.73 -6.93 -1.80
N ALA A 281 20.05 -6.79 -1.71
CA ALA A 281 20.82 -5.91 -2.58
C ALA A 281 20.72 -6.32 -4.04
N GLU A 282 20.74 -7.62 -4.34
CA GLU A 282 20.63 -8.17 -5.70
C GLU A 282 19.24 -7.87 -6.31
N VAL A 283 18.17 -7.90 -5.49
CA VAL A 283 16.84 -7.51 -5.93
C VAL A 283 16.82 -6.01 -6.26
N TRP A 284 17.43 -5.16 -5.44
CA TRP A 284 17.51 -3.73 -5.72
C TRP A 284 18.38 -3.41 -6.93
N GLU A 285 19.49 -4.10 -7.09
CA GLU A 285 20.32 -3.97 -8.30
C GLU A 285 19.51 -4.30 -9.57
N MET A 286 18.63 -5.30 -9.51
CA MET A 286 17.72 -5.61 -10.62
C MET A 286 16.76 -4.47 -10.90
N VAL A 287 16.15 -3.87 -9.86
CA VAL A 287 15.22 -2.74 -10.01
C VAL A 287 15.94 -1.53 -10.61
N HIS A 288 17.13 -1.17 -10.11
CA HIS A 288 17.91 -0.07 -10.65
C HIS A 288 18.31 -0.29 -12.11
N LYS A 289 18.79 -1.48 -12.45
CA LYS A 289 19.12 -1.83 -13.85
C LYS A 289 17.92 -1.73 -14.79
N TYR A 290 16.74 -2.11 -14.32
CA TYR A 290 15.52 -1.91 -15.09
C TYR A 290 15.22 -0.42 -15.30
N ILE A 291 15.23 0.36 -14.23
CA ILE A 291 14.92 1.80 -14.28
C ILE A 291 15.88 2.54 -15.22
N ASP A 292 17.18 2.24 -15.12
CA ASP A 292 18.19 2.84 -16.00
C ASP A 292 17.95 2.45 -17.47
N PHE A 293 17.69 1.16 -17.73
CA PHE A 293 17.41 0.63 -19.06
C PHE A 293 16.17 1.30 -19.70
N VAL A 294 15.06 1.42 -18.96
CA VAL A 294 13.84 2.03 -19.50
C VAL A 294 13.90 3.55 -19.61
N LYS A 295 14.76 4.22 -18.83
CA LYS A 295 15.07 5.63 -19.01
C LYS A 295 15.91 5.86 -20.26
N GLU A 296 16.94 5.03 -20.47
CA GLU A 296 17.84 5.14 -21.63
C GLU A 296 17.09 4.93 -22.96
N ASN A 297 16.14 3.98 -23.02
CA ASN A 297 15.37 3.73 -24.24
C ASN A 297 14.08 4.58 -24.37
N GLY A 298 13.81 5.51 -23.41
CA GLY A 298 12.66 6.41 -23.41
C GLY A 298 11.32 5.71 -23.10
N TYR A 299 11.33 4.45 -22.66
CA TYR A 299 10.10 3.75 -22.28
C TYR A 299 9.51 4.28 -20.96
N PHE A 300 10.36 4.73 -20.05
CA PHE A 300 9.94 5.27 -18.75
C PHE A 300 8.96 6.45 -18.93
N GLU A 301 9.31 7.43 -19.73
CA GLU A 301 8.48 8.60 -20.02
C GLU A 301 7.20 8.21 -20.78
N ARG A 302 7.33 7.32 -21.79
CA ARG A 302 6.16 6.83 -22.55
C ARG A 302 5.17 6.10 -21.62
N LYS A 303 5.65 5.22 -20.74
CA LYS A 303 4.81 4.49 -19.77
C LYS A 303 4.06 5.47 -18.86
N ARG A 304 4.75 6.46 -18.30
CA ARG A 304 4.12 7.48 -17.44
C ARG A 304 3.10 8.35 -18.18
N GLN A 305 3.37 8.73 -19.43
CA GLN A 305 2.39 9.44 -20.27
C GLN A 305 1.17 8.60 -20.57
N GLN A 306 1.32 7.32 -20.87
CA GLN A 306 0.20 6.39 -21.07
C GLN A 306 -0.60 6.20 -19.78
N GLN A 307 0.06 6.06 -18.64
CA GLN A 307 -0.59 6.02 -17.33
C GLN A 307 -1.39 7.29 -17.04
N ALA A 308 -0.82 8.47 -17.27
CA ALA A 308 -1.50 9.73 -17.05
C ALA A 308 -2.75 9.85 -17.94
N LYS A 309 -2.66 9.46 -19.22
CA LYS A 309 -3.78 9.45 -20.17
C LYS A 309 -4.86 8.46 -19.74
N TYR A 310 -4.49 7.25 -19.35
CA TYR A 310 -5.43 6.23 -18.87
C TYR A 310 -6.23 6.75 -17.66
N TRP A 311 -5.54 7.32 -16.68
CA TRP A 311 -6.17 7.83 -15.48
C TRP A 311 -7.03 9.08 -15.70
N MET A 312 -6.67 9.91 -16.67
CA MET A 312 -7.51 11.02 -17.09
C MET A 312 -8.88 10.51 -17.58
N TYR A 313 -8.90 9.48 -18.44
CA TYR A 313 -10.15 8.89 -18.91
C TYR A 313 -10.94 8.21 -17.79
N GLU A 314 -10.28 7.48 -16.91
CA GLU A 314 -10.94 6.85 -15.75
C GLU A 314 -11.58 7.90 -14.83
N THR A 315 -10.91 9.02 -14.59
CA THR A 315 -11.44 10.11 -13.76
C THR A 315 -12.67 10.76 -14.41
N ILE A 316 -12.61 11.00 -15.72
CA ILE A 316 -13.75 11.56 -16.49
C ILE A 316 -14.94 10.59 -16.43
N ASN A 317 -14.71 9.30 -16.67
CA ASN A 317 -15.76 8.29 -16.62
C ASN A 317 -16.40 8.18 -15.22
N GLU A 318 -15.60 8.25 -14.17
CA GLU A 318 -16.09 8.23 -12.79
C GLU A 318 -16.95 9.47 -12.49
N GLN A 319 -16.50 10.65 -12.91
CA GLN A 319 -17.24 11.90 -12.73
C GLN A 319 -18.57 11.87 -13.49
N LEU A 320 -18.57 11.41 -14.72
CA LEU A 320 -19.80 11.27 -15.53
C LEU A 320 -20.80 10.31 -14.87
N ARG A 321 -20.33 9.14 -14.40
CA ARG A 321 -21.17 8.20 -13.64
C ARG A 321 -21.73 8.84 -12.37
N ASN A 322 -20.89 9.50 -11.59
CA ASN A 322 -21.31 10.12 -10.35
C ASN A 322 -22.30 11.26 -10.57
N SER A 323 -22.15 12.05 -11.63
CA SER A 323 -23.13 13.07 -12.02
C SER A 323 -24.45 12.45 -12.41
N PHE A 324 -24.42 11.39 -13.23
CA PHE A 324 -25.64 10.69 -13.68
C PHE A 324 -26.43 10.09 -12.51
N TYR A 325 -25.77 9.33 -11.62
CA TYR A 325 -26.46 8.66 -10.50
C TYR A 325 -26.80 9.58 -9.32
N ARG A 326 -26.28 10.81 -9.28
CA ARG A 326 -26.61 11.80 -8.25
C ARG A 326 -27.65 12.80 -8.70
N ASP A 327 -28.05 12.76 -9.96
CA ASP A 327 -29.09 13.62 -10.50
C ASP A 327 -30.43 13.21 -9.89
N PRO A 328 -31.11 14.11 -9.16
CA PRO A 328 -32.41 13.80 -8.52
C PRO A 328 -33.55 13.62 -9.52
N GLU A 329 -33.34 13.94 -10.82
CA GLU A 329 -34.33 13.77 -11.88
C GLU A 329 -34.24 12.39 -12.56
N ILE A 330 -33.23 11.57 -12.27
CA ILE A 330 -33.00 10.21 -12.75
C ILE A 330 -33.22 9.21 -11.63
#